data_9551b55b6b0562053aa806dbbf5d3cfa
#
_entry.id   9551b55b6b0562053aa806dbbf5d3cfa
#
_cell.length_a   1.000
_cell.length_b   1.000
_cell.length_c   1.000
_cell.angle_alpha   90.00
_cell.angle_beta   90.00
_cell.angle_gamma   90.00
#
_symmetry.space_group_name_H-M   'P 1'
#
loop_
_entity.id
_entity.type
_entity.pdbx_description
1 polymer ?
#
loop_
_entity_poly.entity_id
_entity_poly.type
_entity_poly.pdbx_seq_one_letter_code
_entity_poly.pdbx_strand_id
1 'polypeptide(L)' 'MERLLKIDNDFRDLIPPLRLDERAELEASIQQDGCRDPLTVWSGTVIDGHNRYEICTRLSVPFEVVEKEFDSKVDALIW' A
#
# COMPACT_ATOMS: atom_id res chain seq x y z
N MET A 1 10.20 -14.57 3.05
CA MET A 1 8.88 -14.77 3.67
C MET A 1 7.99 -13.58 3.36
N GLU A 2 6.83 -13.82 2.79
CA GLU A 2 5.90 -12.75 2.47
C GLU A 2 5.32 -12.16 3.75
N ARG A 3 5.27 -10.82 3.80
CA ARG A 3 4.65 -10.12 4.90
C ARG A 3 3.18 -9.93 4.59
N LEU A 4 2.32 -10.58 5.37
CA LEU A 4 0.88 -10.44 5.23
C LEU A 4 0.40 -9.23 6.04
N LEU A 5 -0.19 -8.28 5.35
CA LEU A 5 -0.75 -7.08 5.95
C LEU A 5 -2.27 -7.11 5.84
N LYS A 6 -2.92 -6.45 6.77
CA LYS A 6 -4.38 -6.32 6.75
C LYS A 6 -4.78 -5.15 5.86
N ILE A 7 -5.89 -5.33 5.16
CA ILE A 7 -6.50 -4.25 4.37
C ILE A 7 -7.81 -3.86 5.04
N ASP A 8 -7.91 -2.60 5.40
CA ASP A 8 -9.14 -2.03 5.96
C ASP A 8 -9.78 -1.17 4.86
N ASN A 9 -11.00 -1.47 4.51
CA ASN A 9 -11.70 -0.77 3.45
C ASN A 9 -11.86 0.72 3.74
N ASP A 10 -11.96 1.12 4.99
CA ASP A 10 -12.07 2.53 5.36
C ASP A 10 -10.84 3.32 4.92
N PHE A 11 -9.67 2.73 5.03
CA PHE A 11 -8.44 3.36 4.54
C PHE A 11 -8.32 3.27 3.03
N ARG A 12 -8.63 2.11 2.47
CA ARG A 12 -8.52 1.89 1.04
C ARG A 12 -9.43 2.80 0.24
N ASP A 13 -10.64 3.02 0.73
CA ASP A 13 -11.66 3.78 0.01
C ASP A 13 -11.48 5.30 0.11
N LEU A 14 -10.53 5.78 0.94
CA LEU A 14 -10.18 7.20 0.98
C LEU A 14 -9.49 7.68 -0.29
N ILE A 15 -8.87 6.78 -1.02
CA ILE A 15 -8.13 7.11 -2.23
C ILE A 15 -8.91 6.60 -3.44
N PRO A 16 -9.19 7.45 -4.44
CA PRO A 16 -9.86 6.99 -5.65
C PRO A 16 -9.06 5.89 -6.34
N PRO A 17 -9.71 4.91 -6.96
CA PRO A 17 -8.98 3.88 -7.69
C PRO A 17 -8.21 4.49 -8.86
N LEU A 18 -7.05 3.93 -9.17
CA LEU A 18 -6.27 4.33 -10.33
C LEU A 18 -7.00 3.96 -11.62
N ARG A 19 -6.84 4.79 -12.63
CA ARG A 19 -7.30 4.45 -13.96
C ARG A 19 -6.44 3.30 -14.50
N LEU A 20 -6.96 2.60 -15.50
CA LEU A 20 -6.26 1.44 -16.06
C LEU A 20 -4.87 1.80 -16.60
N ASP A 21 -4.74 2.95 -17.26
CA ASP A 21 -3.45 3.40 -17.78
C ASP A 21 -2.47 3.77 -16.67
N GLU A 22 -2.95 4.43 -15.61
CA GLU A 22 -2.13 4.76 -14.45
C GLU A 22 -1.66 3.50 -13.72
N ARG A 23 -2.55 2.53 -13.57
CA ARG A 23 -2.20 1.26 -12.94
C ARG A 23 -1.18 0.48 -13.77
N ALA A 24 -1.34 0.45 -15.09
CA ALA A 24 -0.40 -0.21 -15.97
C ALA A 24 1.00 0.41 -15.89
N GLU A 25 1.09 1.73 -15.82
CA GLU A 25 2.36 2.43 -15.63
C GLU A 25 3.02 2.09 -14.29
N LEU A 26 2.23 2.06 -13.23
CA LEU A 26 2.73 1.70 -11.91
C LEU A 26 3.23 0.25 -11.88
N GLU A 27 2.49 -0.67 -12.47
CA GLU A 27 2.92 -2.07 -12.57
C GLU A 27 4.23 -2.21 -13.33
N ALA A 28 4.35 -1.54 -14.47
CA ALA A 28 5.56 -1.58 -15.28
C ALA A 28 6.76 -1.02 -14.51
N SER A 29 6.56 0.07 -13.80
CA SER A 29 7.61 0.67 -12.97
C SER A 29 8.06 -0.27 -11.87
N ILE A 30 7.12 -0.93 -11.18
CA ILE A 30 7.45 -1.87 -10.12
C ILE A 30 8.16 -3.10 -10.67
N GLN A 31 7.73 -3.60 -11.82
CA GLN A 31 8.39 -4.74 -12.46
C GLN A 31 9.83 -4.41 -12.86
N GLN A 32 10.07 -3.20 -13.33
CA GLN A 32 11.37 -2.79 -13.82
C GLN A 32 12.33 -2.42 -12.69
N ASP A 33 11.87 -1.63 -11.73
CA ASP A 33 12.71 -1.00 -10.71
C ASP A 33 12.47 -1.51 -9.29
N GLY A 34 11.47 -2.35 -9.10
CA GLY A 34 11.02 -2.76 -7.79
C GLY A 34 10.14 -1.71 -7.13
N CYS A 35 9.68 -2.00 -5.93
CA CYS A 35 8.84 -1.07 -5.17
C CYS A 35 9.73 -0.11 -4.38
N ARG A 36 9.87 1.11 -4.87
CA ARG A 36 10.76 2.11 -4.28
C ARG A 36 10.16 2.78 -3.06
N ASP A 37 8.87 3.07 -3.10
CA ASP A 37 8.21 3.79 -2.04
C ASP A 37 7.72 2.82 -0.98
N PRO A 38 8.06 3.03 0.30
CA PRO A 38 7.59 2.14 1.35
C PRO A 38 6.09 2.32 1.57
N LEU A 39 5.46 1.27 2.08
CA LEU A 39 4.08 1.31 2.53
C LEU A 39 4.03 1.87 3.93
N THR A 40 2.99 2.62 4.25
CA THR A 40 2.74 3.07 5.61
C THR A 40 1.74 2.12 6.27
N VAL A 41 2.09 1.63 7.45
CA VAL A 41 1.34 0.61 8.16
C VAL A 41 1.08 1.06 9.60
N TRP A 42 -0.09 0.75 10.11
CA TRP A 42 -0.47 0.94 11.49
C TRP A 42 -1.08 -0.35 12.04
N SER A 43 -0.47 -0.89 13.09
CA SER A 43 -0.92 -2.14 13.72
C SER A 43 -1.15 -3.27 12.71
N GLY A 44 -0.24 -3.40 11.74
CA GLY A 44 -0.33 -4.44 10.72
C GLY A 44 -1.32 -4.16 9.60
N THR A 45 -1.93 -2.97 9.59
CA THR A 45 -2.92 -2.57 8.57
C THR A 45 -2.31 -1.52 7.64
N VAL A 46 -2.49 -1.70 6.34
CA VAL A 46 -1.99 -0.74 5.35
C VAL A 46 -2.80 0.55 5.43
N ILE A 47 -2.11 1.66 5.65
CA ILE A 47 -2.70 3.00 5.69
C ILE A 47 -2.51 3.71 4.36
N ASP A 48 -1.33 3.61 3.78
CA ASP A 48 -0.99 4.23 2.51
C ASP A 48 -0.23 3.25 1.65
N GLY A 49 -0.46 3.29 0.35
CA GLY A 49 0.21 2.42 -0.61
C GLY A 49 -0.57 1.16 -0.97
N HIS A 50 -1.90 1.20 -0.90
CA HIS A 50 -2.74 0.03 -1.20
C HIS A 50 -2.50 -0.52 -2.60
N ASN A 51 -2.35 0.35 -3.60
CA ASN A 51 -2.09 -0.08 -4.97
C ASN A 51 -0.72 -0.76 -5.07
N ARG A 52 0.29 -0.19 -4.43
CA ARG A 52 1.62 -0.78 -4.40
C ARG A 52 1.62 -2.14 -3.70
N TYR A 53 0.93 -2.23 -2.57
CA TYR A 53 0.82 -3.49 -1.84
C TYR A 53 0.19 -4.58 -2.69
N GLU A 54 -0.92 -4.28 -3.34
CA GLU A 54 -1.63 -5.24 -4.19
C GLU A 54 -0.75 -5.70 -5.36
N ILE A 55 -0.10 -4.76 -6.04
CA ILE A 55 0.75 -5.06 -7.18
C ILE A 55 1.97 -5.88 -6.75
N CYS A 56 2.64 -5.47 -5.69
CA CYS A 56 3.82 -6.18 -5.19
C CYS A 56 3.47 -7.59 -4.74
N THR A 57 2.33 -7.76 -4.08
CA THR A 57 1.89 -9.08 -3.64
C THR A 57 1.60 -9.98 -4.84
N ARG A 58 0.90 -9.46 -5.84
CA ARG A 58 0.55 -10.23 -7.04
C ARG A 58 1.78 -10.61 -7.87
N LEU A 59 2.74 -9.72 -7.98
CA LEU A 59 3.96 -9.94 -8.78
C LEU A 59 5.10 -10.53 -7.97
N SER A 60 4.91 -10.78 -6.69
CA SER A 60 5.95 -11.28 -5.77
C SER A 60 7.17 -10.37 -5.73
N VAL A 61 6.96 -9.06 -5.75
CA VAL A 61 8.02 -8.06 -5.64
C VAL A 61 8.15 -7.65 -4.17
N PRO A 62 9.37 -7.66 -3.60
CA PRO A 62 9.57 -7.22 -2.22
C PRO A 62 9.25 -5.74 -2.06
N PHE A 63 8.78 -5.37 -0.88
CA PHE A 63 8.48 -3.99 -0.53
C PHE A 63 8.90 -3.70 0.90
N GLU A 64 9.15 -2.43 1.19
CA GLU A 64 9.48 -1.97 2.53
C GLU A 64 8.23 -1.39 3.19
N VAL A 65 8.23 -1.39 4.51
CA VAL A 65 7.11 -0.93 5.32
C VAL A 65 7.65 0.04 6.37
N VAL A 66 6.95 1.17 6.51
CA VAL A 66 7.18 2.12 7.59
C VAL A 66 6.00 2.04 8.53
N GLU A 67 6.26 1.71 9.79
CA GLU A 67 5.22 1.70 10.80
C GLU A 67 5.05 3.09 11.38
N LYS A 68 3.80 3.53 11.44
CA LYS A 68 3.44 4.80 12.03
C LYS A 68 2.44 4.57 13.14
N GLU A 69 2.58 5.28 14.24
CA GLU A 69 1.69 5.12 15.37
C GLU A 69 0.63 6.21 15.38
N PHE A 70 -0.59 5.82 15.71
CA PHE A 70 -1.72 6.70 15.90
C PHE A 70 -2.44 6.33 17.19
N ASP A 71 -3.03 7.30 17.84
CA ASP A 71 -3.77 7.05 19.09
C ASP A 71 -5.09 6.31 18.82
N SER A 72 -5.65 6.48 17.64
CA SER A 72 -6.92 5.85 17.28
C SER A 72 -7.02 5.69 15.77
N LYS A 73 -8.00 4.90 15.33
CA LYS A 73 -8.30 4.74 13.91
C LYS A 73 -8.71 6.08 13.27
N VAL A 74 -9.42 6.93 14.01
CA VAL A 74 -9.82 8.24 13.51
C VAL A 74 -8.58 9.09 13.18
N ASP A 75 -7.58 9.08 14.03
CA ASP A 75 -6.33 9.80 13.79
C ASP A 75 -5.61 9.28 12.55
N ALA A 76 -5.61 7.97 12.34
CA ALA A 76 -5.04 7.36 11.15
C ALA A 76 -5.78 7.76 9.89
N LEU A 77 -7.11 7.83 9.95
CA LEU A 77 -7.94 8.23 8.81
C LEU A 77 -7.74 9.69 8.41
N ILE A 78 -7.47 10.56 9.37
CA ILE A 78 -7.24 11.98 9.14
C ILE A 78 -5.85 12.23 8.55
N TRP A 79 -4.92 11.38 8.88
CA TRP A 79 -3.54 11.51 8.39
C TRP A 79 -3.48 11.32 6.88
#